data_e1e9f395f4fe30457071b363d9987c22
#
_entry.id   e1e9f395f4fe30457071b363d9987c22
#
_cell.length_a   1.000
_cell.length_b   1.000
_cell.length_c   1.000
_cell.angle_alpha   90.00
_cell.angle_beta   90.00
_cell.angle_gamma   90.00
#
_symmetry.space_group_name_H-M   'P 1'
#
loop_
_entity.id
_entity.type
_entity.pdbx_description
1 polymer ?
#
loop_
_entity_poly.entity_id
_entity_poly.type
_entity_poly.pdbx_seq_one_letter_code
_entity_poly.pdbx_strand_id
1 'polypeptide(L)'
;MEILNKYKVESTKGTIYIGRGSPLGNPFPITKELPRLEAIAKYKVYLIQRILSNNDIILNALRSLKEDSKLLCFCSPAPCHGNIIKDIWEEITSYPSFEEGLKAFQEKHRQ
;
A
#
# COMPACT_ATOMS: atom_id res chain seq x y z
N MET A 1 1.02 -5.90 -10.64
CA MET A 1 0.50 -6.03 -9.26
C MET A 1 -1.01 -5.95 -9.31
N GLU A 2 -1.68 -6.96 -8.80
CA GLU A 2 -3.13 -7.03 -8.76
C GLU A 2 -3.66 -6.84 -7.35
N ILE A 3 -4.88 -6.29 -7.24
CA ILE A 3 -5.57 -6.15 -5.96
C ILE A 3 -6.79 -7.07 -6.02
N LEU A 4 -6.82 -8.07 -5.13
CA LEU A 4 -7.84 -9.11 -5.12
C LEU A 4 -8.70 -9.03 -3.86
N ASN A 5 -9.97 -9.42 -3.99
CA ASN A 5 -10.89 -9.50 -2.87
C ASN A 5 -10.86 -10.89 -2.25
N LYS A 6 -10.59 -10.99 -0.95
CA LYS A 6 -10.50 -12.24 -0.20
C LYS A 6 -11.73 -13.14 -0.38
N TYR A 7 -12.91 -12.54 -0.47
CA TYR A 7 -14.16 -13.28 -0.58
C TYR A 7 -14.46 -13.76 -2.02
N LYS A 8 -13.72 -13.28 -3.01
CA LYS A 8 -13.97 -13.55 -4.43
C LYS A 8 -12.89 -14.41 -5.09
N VAL A 9 -11.80 -14.72 -4.39
CA VAL A 9 -10.73 -15.57 -4.93
C VAL A 9 -10.96 -17.01 -4.50
N GLU A 10 -10.58 -17.95 -5.38
CA GLU A 10 -10.67 -19.38 -5.09
C GLU A 10 -9.62 -19.82 -4.06
N SER A 11 -8.46 -19.17 -4.08
CA SER A 11 -7.37 -19.48 -3.16
C SER A 11 -6.61 -18.20 -2.79
N THR A 12 -6.17 -18.13 -1.53
CA THR A 12 -5.33 -17.02 -1.05
C THR A 12 -3.85 -17.38 -1.13
N LYS A 13 -3.50 -18.56 -1.65
CA LYS A 13 -2.11 -18.97 -1.79
C LYS A 13 -1.34 -18.05 -2.71
N GLY A 14 -0.15 -17.61 -2.28
CA GLY A 14 0.69 -16.71 -3.06
C GLY A 14 0.23 -15.26 -3.04
N THR A 15 -0.75 -14.91 -2.21
CA THR A 15 -1.21 -13.52 -2.06
C THR A 15 -0.56 -12.88 -0.83
N ILE A 16 -0.54 -11.54 -0.83
CA ILE A 16 -0.04 -10.74 0.29
C ILE A 16 -1.22 -10.01 0.92
N TYR A 17 -1.54 -10.35 2.16
CA TYR A 17 -2.64 -9.70 2.88
C TYR A 17 -2.25 -8.25 3.23
N ILE A 18 -3.09 -7.30 2.82
CA ILE A 18 -2.89 -5.87 3.10
C ILE A 18 -4.02 -5.29 3.95
N GLY A 19 -4.84 -6.14 4.53
CA GLY A 19 -5.94 -5.71 5.41
C GLY A 19 -5.44 -5.30 6.80
N ARG A 20 -6.40 -5.03 7.67
CA ARG A 20 -6.14 -4.59 9.04
C ARG A 20 -5.23 -5.58 9.77
N GLY A 21 -4.25 -5.05 10.50
CA GLY A 21 -3.29 -5.86 11.24
C GLY A 21 -2.05 -6.24 10.45
N SER A 22 -2.04 -6.05 9.11
CA SER A 22 -0.85 -6.28 8.30
C SER A 22 0.04 -5.04 8.26
N PRO A 23 1.34 -5.18 7.90
CA PRO A 23 2.25 -4.03 7.82
C PRO A 23 1.77 -2.90 6.89
N LEU A 24 1.08 -3.24 5.82
CA LEU A 24 0.54 -2.27 4.86
C LEU A 24 -0.97 -2.03 5.06
N GLY A 25 -1.52 -2.47 6.19
CA GLY A 25 -2.94 -2.28 6.50
C GLY A 25 -3.30 -0.82 6.73
N ASN A 26 -4.55 -0.48 6.41
CA ASN A 26 -5.08 0.85 6.65
C ASN A 26 -5.55 0.97 8.10
N PRO A 27 -4.94 1.85 8.93
CA PRO A 27 -5.39 2.05 10.29
C PRO A 27 -6.69 2.84 10.41
N PHE A 28 -7.19 3.40 9.31
CA PHE A 28 -8.41 4.22 9.30
C PHE A 28 -9.60 3.39 8.82
N PRO A 29 -10.45 2.88 9.73
CA PRO A 29 -11.60 2.08 9.31
C PRO A 29 -12.62 2.93 8.56
N ILE A 30 -13.27 2.31 7.57
CA ILE A 30 -14.35 2.97 6.83
C ILE A 30 -15.58 2.97 7.73
N THR A 31 -16.11 4.16 8.04
CA THR A 31 -17.27 4.34 8.89
C THR A 31 -18.20 5.38 8.26
N LYS A 32 -19.35 5.62 8.89
CA LYS A 32 -20.25 6.67 8.46
C LYS A 32 -19.58 8.05 8.53
N GLU A 33 -18.77 8.27 9.57
CA GLU A 33 -18.03 9.52 9.79
C GLU A 33 -16.79 9.62 8.92
N LEU A 34 -16.26 8.48 8.46
CA LEU A 34 -15.07 8.41 7.60
C LEU A 34 -15.37 7.53 6.38
N PRO A 35 -16.00 8.10 5.35
CA PRO A 35 -16.31 7.35 4.12
C PRO A 35 -15.06 6.82 3.41
N ARG A 36 -15.28 5.85 2.53
CA ARG A 36 -14.21 5.12 1.85
C ARG A 36 -13.13 6.02 1.23
N LEU A 37 -13.53 7.01 0.44
CA LEU A 37 -12.54 7.86 -0.27
C LEU A 37 -11.73 8.71 0.70
N GLU A 38 -12.35 9.17 1.79
CA GLU A 38 -11.63 9.93 2.83
C GLU A 38 -10.68 9.03 3.61
N ALA A 39 -11.09 7.79 3.90
CA ALA A 39 -10.21 6.82 4.56
C ALA A 39 -8.98 6.51 3.69
N ILE A 40 -9.17 6.37 2.38
CA ILE A 40 -8.08 6.15 1.43
C ILE A 40 -7.15 7.36 1.38
N ALA A 41 -7.71 8.57 1.36
CA ALA A 41 -6.91 9.79 1.36
C ALA A 41 -6.06 9.91 2.63
N LYS A 42 -6.62 9.58 3.79
CA LYS A 42 -5.87 9.55 5.05
C LYS A 42 -4.79 8.50 5.03
N TYR A 43 -5.06 7.34 4.45
CA TYR A 43 -4.06 6.28 4.30
C TYR A 43 -2.86 6.76 3.47
N LYS A 44 -3.10 7.47 2.39
CA LYS A 44 -2.02 7.99 1.55
C LYS A 44 -1.07 8.89 2.36
N VAL A 45 -1.62 9.81 3.13
CA VAL A 45 -0.81 10.68 4.00
C VAL A 45 -0.04 9.86 5.04
N TYR A 46 -0.73 8.91 5.68
CA TYR A 46 -0.13 8.02 6.66
C TYR A 46 1.04 7.23 6.07
N LEU A 47 0.86 6.61 4.90
CA LEU A 47 1.89 5.81 4.28
C LEU A 47 3.10 6.66 3.89
N ILE A 48 2.87 7.82 3.28
CA ILE A 48 3.95 8.75 2.94
C ILE A 48 4.74 9.15 4.19
N GLN A 49 4.07 9.50 5.28
CA GLN A 49 4.74 9.87 6.52
C GLN A 49 5.58 8.74 7.10
N ARG A 50 5.09 7.50 7.02
CA ARG A 50 5.86 6.33 7.48
C ARG A 50 7.08 6.09 6.61
N ILE A 51 6.97 6.31 5.31
CA ILE A 51 8.13 6.21 4.41
C ILE A 51 9.14 7.31 4.72
N LEU A 52 8.69 8.54 4.95
CA LEU A 52 9.58 9.66 5.28
C LEU A 52 10.30 9.45 6.61
N SER A 53 9.68 8.77 7.57
CA SER A 53 10.29 8.47 8.86
C SER A 53 11.13 7.19 8.87
N ASN A 54 11.33 6.56 7.71
CA ASN A 54 12.09 5.32 7.57
C ASN A 54 11.57 4.17 8.45
N ASN A 55 10.24 4.02 8.51
CA ASN A 55 9.63 2.94 9.27
C ASN A 55 10.02 1.58 8.68
N ASP A 56 10.81 0.81 9.42
CA ASP A 56 11.39 -0.45 8.93
C ASP A 56 10.34 -1.48 8.52
N ILE A 57 9.28 -1.59 9.28
CA ILE A 57 8.22 -2.58 9.01
C ILE A 57 7.57 -2.28 7.65
N ILE A 58 7.25 -1.01 7.42
CA ILE A 58 6.62 -0.59 6.16
C ILE A 58 7.60 -0.66 4.99
N LEU A 59 8.83 -0.19 5.18
CA LEU A 59 9.83 -0.23 4.12
C LEU A 59 10.16 -1.67 3.72
N ASN A 60 10.29 -2.58 4.67
CA ASN A 60 10.55 -3.99 4.37
C ASN A 60 9.36 -4.63 3.65
N ALA A 61 8.14 -4.28 4.03
CA ALA A 61 6.95 -4.76 3.34
C ALA A 61 6.93 -4.27 1.87
N LEU A 62 7.26 -3.00 1.63
CA LEU A 62 7.33 -2.46 0.27
C LEU A 62 8.45 -3.11 -0.55
N ARG A 63 9.63 -3.36 0.06
CA ARG A 63 10.75 -4.02 -0.61
C ARG A 63 10.40 -5.45 -1.03
N SER A 64 9.53 -6.12 -0.30
CA SER A 64 9.14 -7.49 -0.60
C SER A 64 8.15 -7.61 -1.76
N LEU A 65 7.54 -6.51 -2.18
CA LEU A 65 6.58 -6.51 -3.28
C LEU A 65 7.29 -6.65 -4.62
N LYS A 66 6.62 -7.31 -5.56
CA LYS A 66 7.09 -7.53 -6.92
C LYS A 66 6.03 -7.10 -7.91
N GLU A 67 6.41 -6.94 -9.18
CA GLU A 67 5.50 -6.54 -10.24
C GLU A 67 4.29 -7.48 -10.35
N ASP A 68 4.50 -8.77 -10.13
CA ASP A 68 3.45 -9.79 -10.21
C ASP A 68 2.80 -10.10 -8.86
N SER A 69 3.10 -9.34 -7.80
CA SER A 69 2.48 -9.53 -6.49
C SER A 69 0.97 -9.37 -6.56
N LYS A 70 0.27 -10.17 -5.77
CA LYS A 70 -1.19 -10.12 -5.63
C LYS A 70 -1.52 -9.67 -4.22
N LEU A 71 -2.10 -8.48 -4.10
CA LEU A 71 -2.48 -7.90 -2.82
C LEU A 71 -3.91 -8.32 -2.48
N LEU A 72 -4.09 -8.85 -1.29
CA LEU A 72 -5.38 -9.38 -0.84
C LEU A 72 -6.06 -8.39 0.12
N CYS A 73 -7.25 -7.93 -0.23
CA CYS A 73 -8.06 -7.05 0.58
C CYS A 73 -9.51 -7.52 0.64
N PHE A 74 -10.40 -6.74 1.24
CA PHE A 74 -11.83 -7.03 1.30
C PHE A 74 -12.69 -6.10 0.44
N CYS A 75 -12.08 -5.14 -0.24
CA CYS A 75 -12.79 -4.04 -0.89
C CYS A 75 -12.91 -4.18 -2.40
N SER A 76 -11.93 -4.83 -3.06
CA SER A 76 -11.91 -4.92 -4.53
C SER A 76 -13.23 -5.53 -5.07
N PRO A 77 -13.80 -5.05 -6.16
CA PRO A 77 -13.30 -4.02 -7.07
C PRO A 77 -13.56 -2.57 -6.61
N ALA A 78 -14.17 -2.36 -5.44
CA ALA A 78 -14.32 -1.00 -4.92
C ALA A 78 -12.94 -0.40 -4.60
N PRO A 79 -12.79 0.93 -4.70
CA PRO A 79 -11.52 1.58 -4.36
C PRO A 79 -11.04 1.21 -2.97
N CYS A 80 -9.75 0.94 -2.81
CA CYS A 80 -9.17 0.61 -1.50
C CYS A 80 -7.74 1.14 -1.40
N HIS A 81 -7.18 1.04 -0.18
CA HIS A 81 -5.81 1.50 0.07
C HIS A 81 -4.76 0.73 -0.74
N GLY A 82 -5.09 -0.45 -1.27
CA GLY A 82 -4.19 -1.20 -2.15
C GLY A 82 -3.80 -0.41 -3.40
N ASN A 83 -4.70 0.44 -3.90
CA ASN A 83 -4.39 1.31 -5.02
C ASN A 83 -3.29 2.31 -4.66
N ILE A 84 -3.30 2.83 -3.43
CA ILE A 84 -2.25 3.73 -2.93
C ILE A 84 -0.92 3.00 -2.82
N ILE A 85 -0.93 1.79 -2.28
CA ILE A 85 0.28 0.95 -2.16
C ILE A 85 0.89 0.73 -3.54
N LYS A 86 0.06 0.34 -4.51
CA LYS A 86 0.49 0.09 -5.89
C LYS A 86 1.11 1.34 -6.51
N ASP A 87 0.44 2.49 -6.41
CA ASP A 87 0.91 3.73 -7.01
C ASP A 87 2.25 4.17 -6.42
N ILE A 88 2.40 4.11 -5.10
CA ILE A 88 3.64 4.50 -4.41
C ILE A 88 4.76 3.51 -4.76
N TRP A 89 4.45 2.22 -4.77
CA TRP A 89 5.42 1.19 -5.13
C TRP A 89 5.92 1.38 -6.57
N GLU A 90 5.02 1.66 -7.51
CA GLU A 90 5.39 1.92 -8.91
C GLU A 90 6.27 3.15 -9.05
N GLU A 91 5.98 4.22 -8.30
CA GLU A 91 6.82 5.42 -8.30
C GLU A 91 8.24 5.11 -7.80
N ILE A 92 8.35 4.40 -6.68
CA ILE A 92 9.66 4.04 -6.11
C ILE A 92 10.43 3.10 -7.05
N THR A 93 9.77 2.12 -7.63
CA THR A 93 10.43 1.13 -8.48
C THR A 93 10.65 1.58 -9.92
N SER A 94 10.23 2.78 -10.29
CA SER A 94 10.57 3.36 -11.59
C SER A 94 12.05 3.72 -11.74
N TYR A 95 12.80 3.68 -10.65
CA TYR A 95 14.24 3.92 -10.61
C TYR A 95 15.02 2.60 -10.73
N PRO A 96 16.32 2.64 -11.05
CA PRO A 96 17.10 1.41 -11.24
C PRO A 96 17.18 0.49 -10.03
N SER A 97 17.05 1.04 -8.81
CA SER A 97 16.98 0.25 -7.58
C SER A 97 15.91 0.80 -6.67
N PHE A 98 15.42 -0.05 -5.75
CA PHE A 98 14.46 0.38 -4.74
C PHE A 98 15.04 1.51 -3.89
N GLU A 99 16.30 1.40 -3.48
CA GLU A 99 16.91 2.40 -2.60
C GLU A 99 17.04 3.77 -3.27
N GLU A 100 17.38 3.79 -4.56
CA GLU A 100 17.42 5.05 -5.33
C GLU A 100 16.03 5.66 -5.44
N GLY A 101 15.03 4.84 -5.74
CA GLY A 101 13.65 5.29 -5.83
C GLY A 101 13.11 5.76 -4.50
N LEU A 102 13.45 5.07 -3.40
CA LEU A 102 13.06 5.46 -2.07
C LEU A 102 13.62 6.85 -1.71
N LYS A 103 14.90 7.06 -1.99
CA LYS A 103 15.54 8.35 -1.73
C LYS A 103 14.88 9.47 -2.53
N ALA A 104 14.65 9.23 -3.81
CA ALA A 104 13.98 10.21 -4.68
C ALA A 104 12.56 10.53 -4.18
N PHE A 105 11.81 9.51 -3.77
CA PHE A 105 10.48 9.66 -3.21
C PHE A 105 10.51 10.51 -1.92
N GLN A 106 11.45 10.20 -1.02
CA GLN A 106 11.57 10.94 0.24
C GLN A 106 11.93 12.41 -0.01
N GLU A 107 12.87 12.69 -0.92
CA GLU A 107 13.26 14.05 -1.26
C GLU A 107 12.08 14.84 -1.84
N LYS A 108 11.30 14.22 -2.72
CA LYS A 108 10.12 14.84 -3.35
C LYS A 108 9.07 15.23 -2.32
N HIS A 109 8.82 14.37 -1.32
CA HIS A 109 7.72 14.55 -0.37
C HIS A 109 8.10 15.28 0.93
N ARG A 110 9.37 15.64 1.11
CA ARG A 110 9.82 16.42 2.28
C ARG A 110 9.68 17.92 2.11
N GLN A 111 9.25 18.35 0.97
CA GLN A 111 9.11 19.79 0.67
C GLN A 111 7.83 20.35 1.25
#